data_196ecc77c7a4c5ef301f1732d020254d
#
_entry.id   196ecc77c7a4c5ef301f1732d020254d
#
_cell.length_a   1.000
_cell.length_b   1.000
_cell.length_c   1.000
_cell.angle_alpha   90.00
_cell.angle_beta   90.00
_cell.angle_gamma   90.00
#
_symmetry.space_group_name_H-M   'P 1'
#
loop_
_entity.id
_entity.type
_entity.pdbx_description
1 polymer ?
#
loop_
_entity_poly.entity_id
_entity_poly.type
_entity_poly.pdbx_seq_one_letter_code
_entity_poly.pdbx_strand_id
1 'polypeptide(L)'
;MKCPILLFLPLLLTDCMSVTPAQRMITPARANSATNVSFKGINLEWLGKRIWQNECAGSVPGLVSWNDGEDFPSLGIGHFIWYPAGYSGPFDESFPTFVRYARSRGVSVPTFFIGAAPWRNKAAFRADRSGRADAMRRWLAAHVQLQTEFIIMRSRAALPRMMRASRNPKAVQARYNALAATTQGLYCLVDYVNFKGEGLKATETYNGQGWGLLQVLEEMRSYPQGRAATAEFSRAAAAVMRRRVANSPAARGEQRWLAGWLNRCNTYK
;
A
#
# COMPACT_ATOMS: atom_id res chain seq x y z
N MET A 1 -18.13 -12.82 -0.36
CA MET A 1 -18.17 -11.80 -1.42
C MET A 1 -16.73 -11.39 -1.70
N LYS A 2 -16.19 -11.77 -2.85
CA LYS A 2 -14.80 -11.49 -3.24
C LYS A 2 -14.72 -10.05 -3.75
N CYS A 3 -13.86 -9.23 -3.19
CA CYS A 3 -13.56 -7.90 -3.70
C CYS A 3 -12.57 -8.05 -4.87
N PRO A 4 -12.91 -7.73 -6.11
CA PRO A 4 -11.98 -7.83 -7.22
C PRO A 4 -11.10 -6.58 -7.22
N ILE A 5 -9.80 -6.77 -6.98
CA ILE A 5 -8.77 -5.79 -7.33
C ILE A 5 -8.60 -5.89 -8.85
N LEU A 6 -9.03 -4.86 -9.57
CA LEU A 6 -8.84 -4.80 -11.02
C LEU A 6 -7.40 -4.37 -11.33
N LEU A 7 -6.63 -5.34 -11.80
CA LEU A 7 -5.34 -5.10 -12.46
C LEU A 7 -5.56 -4.58 -13.89
N PHE A 8 -4.86 -3.53 -14.23
CA PHE A 8 -4.73 -2.99 -15.58
C PHE A 8 -3.57 -3.65 -16.30
N LEU A 9 -3.83 -4.25 -17.45
CA LEU A 9 -2.83 -4.69 -18.41
C LEU A 9 -2.55 -3.53 -19.39
N PRO A 10 -1.31 -3.04 -19.54
CA PRO A 10 -0.96 -2.17 -20.65
C PRO A 10 -0.52 -2.98 -21.86
N LEU A 11 -1.02 -2.62 -23.05
CA LEU A 11 -0.54 -3.09 -24.35
C LEU A 11 0.90 -2.62 -24.56
N LEU A 12 1.79 -3.56 -24.85
CA LEU A 12 3.18 -3.31 -25.23
C LEU A 12 3.25 -2.94 -26.72
N LEU A 13 3.80 -1.77 -27.02
CA LEU A 13 4.41 -1.48 -28.32
C LEU A 13 5.94 -1.51 -28.11
N THR A 14 6.56 -2.40 -28.86
CA THR A 14 8.01 -2.60 -28.94
C THR A 14 8.64 -1.50 -29.79
N ASP A 15 9.67 -0.85 -29.26
CA ASP A 15 10.72 -0.28 -30.09
C ASP A 15 12.10 -0.59 -29.49
N CYS A 16 12.92 -1.19 -30.34
CA CYS A 16 14.23 -1.73 -30.07
C CYS A 16 15.27 -0.66 -30.39
N MET A 17 15.96 -0.12 -29.38
CA MET A 17 17.23 0.59 -29.60
C MET A 17 18.25 0.18 -28.56
N SER A 18 19.31 -0.44 -29.05
CA SER A 18 20.50 -0.85 -28.32
C SER A 18 21.35 0.34 -27.89
N VAL A 19 21.61 0.47 -26.58
CA VAL A 19 22.64 1.37 -26.05
C VAL A 19 23.47 0.62 -25.02
N THR A 20 24.76 0.58 -25.27
CA THR A 20 25.84 -0.04 -24.47
C THR A 20 25.94 0.58 -23.07
N PRO A 21 26.14 -0.18 -22.00
CA PRO A 21 26.22 0.38 -20.65
C PRO A 21 27.64 0.83 -20.31
N ALA A 22 27.78 2.13 -20.00
CA ALA A 22 28.93 2.62 -19.26
C ALA A 22 28.78 2.25 -17.77
N GLN A 23 29.67 1.44 -17.25
CA GLN A 23 29.77 1.10 -15.82
C GLN A 23 30.09 2.36 -15.01
N ARG A 24 29.12 2.92 -14.31
CA ARG A 24 29.33 3.81 -13.19
C ARG A 24 29.34 2.97 -11.91
N MET A 25 30.51 2.89 -11.27
CA MET A 25 30.64 2.37 -9.91
C MET A 25 29.78 3.24 -8.97
N ILE A 26 28.66 2.69 -8.51
CA ILE A 26 27.83 3.30 -7.48
C ILE A 26 28.42 2.89 -6.14
N THR A 27 29.07 3.84 -5.47
CA THR A 27 29.44 3.71 -4.05
C THR A 27 28.17 3.41 -3.24
N PRO A 28 28.18 2.43 -2.33
CA PRO A 28 26.99 2.15 -1.52
C PRO A 28 26.70 3.35 -0.63
N ALA A 29 25.55 3.98 -0.82
CA ALA A 29 25.06 5.01 0.07
C ALA A 29 25.00 4.42 1.49
N ARG A 30 25.63 5.11 2.44
CA ARG A 30 25.62 4.83 3.88
C ARG A 30 24.19 4.50 4.31
N ALA A 31 24.02 3.34 4.95
CA ALA A 31 22.77 2.94 5.58
C ALA A 31 22.31 4.09 6.50
N ASN A 32 21.23 4.75 6.10
CA ASN A 32 20.60 5.76 6.94
C ASN A 32 20.20 5.08 8.26
N SER A 33 20.68 5.65 9.35
CA SER A 33 20.27 5.38 10.72
C SER A 33 18.76 5.18 10.76
N ALA A 34 18.33 4.03 11.27
CA ALA A 34 16.92 3.77 11.54
C ALA A 34 16.40 4.92 12.42
N THR A 35 15.69 5.85 11.83
CA THR A 35 15.02 6.91 12.58
C THR A 35 14.05 6.20 13.52
N ASN A 36 14.26 6.35 14.83
CA ASN A 36 13.35 5.86 15.86
C ASN A 36 12.02 6.59 15.70
N VAL A 37 11.13 6.00 14.90
CA VAL A 37 9.78 6.54 14.71
C VAL A 37 9.03 6.31 16.01
N SER A 38 8.69 7.39 16.70
CA SER A 38 7.85 7.32 17.90
C SER A 38 6.40 7.07 17.46
N PHE A 39 5.77 6.07 18.11
CA PHE A 39 4.35 5.76 17.99
C PHE A 39 3.59 6.15 19.28
N LYS A 40 4.14 7.07 20.09
CA LYS A 40 3.50 7.53 21.31
C LYS A 40 2.10 8.07 21.02
N GLY A 41 1.11 7.58 21.74
CA GLY A 41 -0.30 7.96 21.56
C GLY A 41 -1.02 7.27 20.40
N ILE A 42 -0.36 6.38 19.65
CA ILE A 42 -0.96 5.61 18.56
C ILE A 42 -1.31 4.20 19.03
N ASN A 43 -2.57 3.81 18.89
CA ASN A 43 -3.01 2.45 19.14
C ASN A 43 -2.72 1.56 17.93
N LEU A 44 -1.51 0.99 17.90
CA LEU A 44 -1.03 0.13 16.80
C LEU A 44 -1.84 -1.17 16.69
N GLU A 45 -2.32 -1.70 17.79
CA GLU A 45 -3.13 -2.93 17.78
C GLU A 45 -4.47 -2.70 17.11
N TRP A 46 -5.18 -1.63 17.49
CA TRP A 46 -6.44 -1.25 16.85
C TRP A 46 -6.26 -0.98 15.36
N LEU A 47 -5.22 -0.21 15.01
CA LEU A 47 -4.93 0.14 13.62
C LEU A 47 -4.62 -1.12 12.79
N GLY A 48 -3.80 -2.01 13.30
CA GLY A 48 -3.45 -3.27 12.65
C GLY A 48 -4.66 -4.18 12.43
N LYS A 49 -5.51 -4.33 13.46
CA LYS A 49 -6.76 -5.09 13.35
C LYS A 49 -7.70 -4.49 12.29
N ARG A 50 -7.79 -3.15 12.22
CA ARG A 50 -8.64 -2.47 11.25
C ARG A 50 -8.16 -2.66 9.81
N ILE A 51 -6.84 -2.54 9.59
CA ILE A 51 -6.22 -2.82 8.29
C ILE A 51 -6.46 -4.28 7.90
N TRP A 52 -6.19 -5.22 8.82
CA TRP A 52 -6.41 -6.65 8.58
C TRP A 52 -7.85 -6.98 8.21
N GLN A 53 -8.81 -6.37 8.92
CA GLN A 53 -10.24 -6.53 8.60
C GLN A 53 -10.58 -6.06 7.18
N ASN A 54 -10.03 -4.94 6.75
CA ASN A 54 -10.32 -4.38 5.42
C ASN A 54 -9.66 -5.17 4.28
N GLU A 55 -8.43 -5.65 4.48
CA GLU A 55 -7.64 -6.29 3.41
C GLU A 55 -7.86 -7.81 3.34
N CYS A 56 -8.04 -8.48 4.48
CA CYS A 56 -8.11 -9.93 4.55
C CYS A 56 -9.39 -10.43 5.25
N ALA A 57 -10.41 -9.58 5.44
CA ALA A 57 -11.61 -9.88 6.23
C ALA A 57 -11.30 -10.39 7.66
N GLY A 58 -10.14 -9.99 8.23
CA GLY A 58 -9.66 -10.44 9.53
C GLY A 58 -9.27 -11.93 9.57
N SER A 59 -9.15 -12.59 8.43
CA SER A 59 -8.90 -14.04 8.37
C SER A 59 -7.41 -14.36 8.35
N VAL A 60 -6.99 -15.38 9.09
CA VAL A 60 -5.61 -15.88 9.08
C VAL A 60 -5.23 -16.47 7.71
N PRO A 61 -6.09 -17.22 6.99
CA PRO A 61 -5.79 -17.68 5.65
C PRO A 61 -5.47 -16.55 4.67
N GLY A 62 -6.09 -15.38 4.80
CA GLY A 62 -5.85 -14.20 3.96
C GLY A 62 -4.45 -13.59 4.11
N LEU A 63 -3.73 -13.88 5.20
CA LEU A 63 -2.38 -13.35 5.44
C LEU A 63 -1.31 -13.92 4.50
N VAL A 64 -1.59 -15.01 3.78
CA VAL A 64 -0.74 -15.52 2.70
C VAL A 64 -1.68 -15.97 1.60
N SER A 65 -1.76 -15.21 0.54
CA SER A 65 -2.67 -15.43 -0.58
C SER A 65 -1.95 -15.22 -1.91
N TRP A 66 -2.50 -15.83 -2.95
CA TRP A 66 -2.08 -15.57 -4.33
C TRP A 66 -3.34 -15.30 -5.15
N ASN A 67 -3.58 -14.04 -5.48
CA ASN A 67 -4.79 -13.61 -6.17
C ASN A 67 -4.82 -14.09 -7.64
N ASP A 68 -6.02 -14.17 -8.22
CA ASP A 68 -6.15 -14.45 -9.65
C ASP A 68 -5.64 -13.26 -10.47
N GLY A 69 -4.83 -13.54 -11.49
CA GLY A 69 -4.23 -12.51 -12.35
C GLY A 69 -2.97 -11.84 -11.76
N GLU A 70 -2.46 -12.30 -10.61
CA GLU A 70 -1.17 -11.87 -10.07
C GLU A 70 -0.09 -12.95 -10.29
N ASP A 71 1.15 -12.49 -10.55
CA ASP A 71 2.32 -13.36 -10.73
C ASP A 71 3.16 -13.46 -9.44
N PHE A 72 2.58 -13.11 -8.29
CA PHE A 72 3.23 -13.10 -6.99
C PHE A 72 2.23 -13.37 -5.87
N PRO A 73 2.67 -13.93 -4.72
CA PRO A 73 1.89 -13.97 -3.51
C PRO A 73 1.88 -12.62 -2.80
N SER A 74 0.74 -12.32 -2.14
CA SER A 74 0.56 -11.18 -1.24
C SER A 74 0.56 -11.64 0.21
N LEU A 75 1.35 -10.98 1.07
CA LEU A 75 1.60 -11.40 2.44
C LEU A 75 1.27 -10.33 3.47
N GLY A 76 0.77 -10.79 4.62
CA GLY A 76 0.47 -9.93 5.76
C GLY A 76 -0.72 -9.01 5.56
N ILE A 77 -0.96 -8.17 6.58
CA ILE A 77 -2.06 -7.21 6.59
C ILE A 77 -1.89 -6.05 5.60
N GLY A 78 -0.67 -5.86 5.07
CA GLY A 78 -0.34 -4.81 4.09
C GLY A 78 -0.21 -5.33 2.67
N HIS A 79 -0.62 -6.58 2.40
CA HIS A 79 -0.48 -7.22 1.08
C HIS A 79 0.93 -7.05 0.51
N PHE A 80 1.96 -7.35 1.33
CA PHE A 80 3.35 -7.21 0.93
C PHE A 80 3.65 -8.14 -0.24
N ILE A 81 4.15 -7.56 -1.32
CA ILE A 81 4.50 -8.26 -2.55
C ILE A 81 5.81 -9.00 -2.37
N TRP A 82 5.85 -10.26 -2.82
CA TRP A 82 7.02 -11.11 -2.81
C TRP A 82 7.16 -11.86 -4.13
N TYR A 83 8.16 -11.52 -4.91
CA TYR A 83 8.33 -12.12 -6.23
C TYR A 83 9.01 -13.49 -6.18
N PRO A 84 8.60 -14.45 -7.04
CA PRO A 84 9.34 -15.68 -7.31
C PRO A 84 10.73 -15.42 -7.85
N ALA A 85 11.63 -16.38 -7.69
CA ALA A 85 12.99 -16.30 -8.24
C ALA A 85 12.96 -16.08 -9.76
N GLY A 86 13.79 -15.14 -10.24
CA GLY A 86 13.89 -14.80 -11.66
C GLY A 86 12.74 -13.97 -12.22
N TYR A 87 11.75 -13.57 -11.39
CA TYR A 87 10.66 -12.70 -11.80
C TYR A 87 10.83 -11.29 -11.21
N SER A 88 10.54 -10.27 -12.02
CA SER A 88 10.40 -8.89 -11.58
C SER A 88 9.15 -8.29 -12.21
N GLY A 89 8.25 -7.77 -11.38
CA GLY A 89 6.98 -7.20 -11.85
C GLY A 89 6.95 -5.67 -11.76
N PRO A 90 5.82 -5.06 -12.11
CA PRO A 90 5.68 -3.59 -12.18
C PRO A 90 5.52 -2.92 -10.81
N PHE A 91 5.47 -3.69 -9.73
CA PHE A 91 5.24 -3.19 -8.38
C PHE A 91 6.52 -3.29 -7.54
N ASP A 92 6.68 -2.39 -6.58
CA ASP A 92 7.78 -2.46 -5.61
C ASP A 92 7.63 -3.69 -4.72
N GLU A 93 8.63 -4.56 -4.72
CA GLU A 93 8.69 -5.72 -3.87
C GLU A 93 8.84 -5.30 -2.40
N SER A 94 7.82 -5.55 -1.60
CA SER A 94 7.75 -5.00 -0.25
C SER A 94 7.97 -6.02 0.87
N PHE A 95 7.77 -7.32 0.64
CA PHE A 95 7.97 -8.33 1.66
C PHE A 95 9.44 -8.47 2.10
N PRO A 96 10.44 -8.52 1.22
CA PRO A 96 11.85 -8.53 1.66
C PRO A 96 12.24 -7.27 2.44
N THR A 97 11.63 -6.13 2.14
CA THR A 97 11.85 -4.89 2.89
C THR A 97 11.24 -4.98 4.29
N PHE A 98 10.05 -5.56 4.42
CA PHE A 98 9.43 -5.84 5.71
C PHE A 98 10.27 -6.83 6.54
N VAL A 99 10.81 -7.89 5.92
CA VAL A 99 11.72 -8.84 6.58
C VAL A 99 12.97 -8.15 7.13
N ARG A 100 13.60 -7.28 6.35
CA ARG A 100 14.74 -6.45 6.84
C ARG A 100 14.33 -5.56 8.01
N TYR A 101 13.16 -4.93 7.95
CA TYR A 101 12.62 -4.13 9.04
C TYR A 101 12.41 -4.98 10.30
N ALA A 102 11.77 -6.14 10.19
CA ALA A 102 11.55 -7.04 11.32
C ALA A 102 12.87 -7.41 12.03
N ARG A 103 13.90 -7.77 11.25
CA ARG A 103 15.24 -8.07 11.79
C ARG A 103 15.90 -6.87 12.46
N SER A 104 15.75 -5.67 11.90
CA SER A 104 16.28 -4.43 12.52
C SER A 104 15.59 -4.07 13.84
N ARG A 105 14.39 -4.60 14.07
CA ARG A 105 13.64 -4.50 15.33
C ARG A 105 13.96 -5.63 16.32
N GLY A 106 14.94 -6.48 16.02
CA GLY A 106 15.34 -7.62 16.84
C GLY A 106 14.37 -8.81 16.80
N VAL A 107 13.45 -8.83 15.83
CA VAL A 107 12.48 -9.93 15.71
C VAL A 107 13.12 -11.07 14.92
N SER A 108 13.02 -12.29 15.49
CA SER A 108 13.46 -13.51 14.81
C SER A 108 12.56 -13.81 13.63
N VAL A 109 13.16 -13.94 12.45
CA VAL A 109 12.45 -14.20 11.19
C VAL A 109 12.83 -15.59 10.68
N PRO A 110 11.86 -16.45 10.30
CA PRO A 110 12.14 -17.75 9.72
C PRO A 110 13.05 -17.66 8.50
N THR A 111 14.01 -18.58 8.36
CA THR A 111 15.01 -18.57 7.28
C THR A 111 14.39 -18.61 5.88
N PHE A 112 13.26 -19.30 5.73
CA PHE A 112 12.55 -19.41 4.45
C PHE A 112 11.78 -18.12 4.05
N PHE A 113 11.85 -17.04 4.85
CA PHE A 113 11.39 -15.69 4.45
C PHE A 113 12.48 -14.91 3.71
N ILE A 114 13.70 -15.43 3.64
CA ILE A 114 14.84 -14.76 3.04
C ILE A 114 14.97 -15.19 1.57
N GLY A 115 15.24 -14.23 0.70
CA GLY A 115 15.34 -14.46 -0.75
C GLY A 115 14.01 -14.30 -1.48
N ALA A 116 13.85 -15.06 -2.57
CA ALA A 116 12.65 -15.02 -3.39
C ALA A 116 11.51 -15.86 -2.80
N ALA A 117 10.28 -15.61 -3.25
CA ALA A 117 9.13 -16.42 -2.86
C ALA A 117 9.37 -17.91 -3.19
N PRO A 118 9.03 -18.84 -2.27
CA PRO A 118 9.37 -20.25 -2.41
C PRO A 118 8.53 -20.98 -3.47
N TRP A 119 7.53 -20.33 -4.02
CA TRP A 119 6.65 -20.87 -5.05
C TRP A 119 6.90 -20.15 -6.38
N ARG A 120 7.21 -20.90 -7.43
CA ARG A 120 7.47 -20.34 -8.76
C ARG A 120 6.23 -19.72 -9.45
N ASN A 121 5.03 -20.15 -9.06
CA ASN A 121 3.74 -19.68 -9.57
C ASN A 121 2.60 -20.08 -8.65
N LYS A 122 1.38 -19.62 -8.96
CA LYS A 122 0.17 -19.89 -8.18
C LYS A 122 -0.19 -21.38 -8.09
N ALA A 123 0.07 -22.16 -9.16
CA ALA A 123 -0.19 -23.60 -9.13
C ALA A 123 0.73 -24.30 -8.11
N ALA A 124 2.03 -23.94 -8.09
CA ALA A 124 2.97 -24.45 -7.10
C ALA A 124 2.59 -24.03 -5.67
N PHE A 125 2.10 -22.78 -5.48
CA PHE A 125 1.58 -22.32 -4.19
C PHE A 125 0.37 -23.15 -3.72
N ARG A 126 -0.58 -23.44 -4.61
CA ARG A 126 -1.77 -24.25 -4.29
C ARG A 126 -1.44 -25.71 -4.01
N ALA A 127 -0.41 -26.24 -4.66
CA ALA A 127 0.04 -27.61 -4.53
C ALA A 127 0.98 -27.85 -3.33
N ASP A 128 1.48 -26.77 -2.68
CA ASP A 128 2.43 -26.89 -1.59
C ASP A 128 1.79 -27.57 -0.35
N ARG A 129 2.39 -28.68 0.07
CA ARG A 129 2.01 -29.46 1.27
C ARG A 129 3.11 -29.42 2.34
N SER A 130 4.11 -28.57 2.18
CA SER A 130 5.24 -28.45 3.13
C SER A 130 4.84 -27.84 4.48
N GLY A 131 3.64 -27.28 4.59
CA GLY A 131 3.21 -26.50 5.77
C GLY A 131 3.82 -25.09 5.86
N ARG A 132 4.61 -24.69 4.86
CA ARG A 132 5.32 -23.40 4.83
C ARG A 132 4.36 -22.22 4.84
N ALA A 133 3.31 -22.27 4.01
CA ALA A 133 2.29 -21.20 3.96
C ALA A 133 1.60 -21.02 5.32
N ASP A 134 1.30 -22.11 6.02
CA ASP A 134 0.67 -22.05 7.35
C ASP A 134 1.64 -21.54 8.43
N ALA A 135 2.91 -21.91 8.36
CA ALA A 135 3.93 -21.35 9.24
C ALA A 135 4.07 -19.83 9.05
N MET A 136 4.02 -19.36 7.78
CA MET A 136 4.02 -17.94 7.46
C MET A 136 2.78 -17.23 8.00
N ARG A 137 1.60 -17.79 7.84
CA ARG A 137 0.35 -17.24 8.37
C ARG A 137 0.40 -17.07 9.88
N ARG A 138 0.87 -18.10 10.59
CA ARG A 138 1.02 -18.02 12.06
C ARG A 138 2.01 -16.93 12.48
N TRP A 139 3.15 -16.87 11.82
CA TRP A 139 4.14 -15.83 12.13
C TRP A 139 3.61 -14.42 11.84
N LEU A 140 2.97 -14.20 10.71
CA LEU A 140 2.37 -12.91 10.36
C LEU A 140 1.24 -12.52 11.33
N ALA A 141 0.38 -13.47 11.72
CA ALA A 141 -0.68 -13.24 12.70
C ALA A 141 -0.13 -12.84 14.07
N ALA A 142 1.00 -13.44 14.50
CA ALA A 142 1.66 -13.10 15.76
C ALA A 142 2.37 -11.73 15.73
N HIS A 143 2.63 -11.15 14.55
CA HIS A 143 3.39 -9.91 14.36
C HIS A 143 2.59 -8.79 13.66
N VAL A 144 1.27 -8.69 13.91
CA VAL A 144 0.40 -7.66 13.33
C VAL A 144 0.88 -6.25 13.69
N GLN A 145 1.27 -6.01 14.92
CA GLN A 145 1.77 -4.70 15.36
C GLN A 145 3.03 -4.29 14.59
N LEU A 146 3.98 -5.20 14.39
CA LEU A 146 5.21 -4.95 13.62
C LEU A 146 4.91 -4.59 12.15
N GLN A 147 3.96 -5.28 11.55
CA GLN A 147 3.48 -4.97 10.21
C GLN A 147 2.85 -3.58 10.15
N THR A 148 2.05 -3.22 11.16
CA THR A 148 1.43 -1.89 11.27
C THR A 148 2.48 -0.79 11.37
N GLU A 149 3.50 -0.96 12.20
CA GLU A 149 4.64 -0.04 12.29
C GLU A 149 5.31 0.16 10.92
N PHE A 150 5.59 -0.93 10.21
CA PHE A 150 6.21 -0.89 8.89
C PHE A 150 5.35 -0.17 7.85
N ILE A 151 4.04 -0.41 7.85
CA ILE A 151 3.08 0.26 6.94
C ILE A 151 3.07 1.78 7.21
N ILE A 152 3.04 2.20 8.47
CA ILE A 152 3.10 3.62 8.84
C ILE A 152 4.42 4.24 8.36
N MET A 153 5.54 3.56 8.54
CA MET A 153 6.84 4.04 8.07
C MET A 153 6.86 4.22 6.54
N ARG A 154 6.32 3.26 5.78
CA ARG A 154 6.19 3.39 4.33
C ARG A 154 5.32 4.59 3.94
N SER A 155 4.19 4.77 4.60
CA SER A 155 3.31 5.93 4.39
C SER A 155 4.04 7.25 4.62
N ARG A 156 4.80 7.36 5.72
CA ARG A 156 5.63 8.55 6.01
C ARG A 156 6.71 8.78 4.96
N ALA A 157 7.35 7.72 4.47
CA ALA A 157 8.36 7.81 3.41
C ALA A 157 7.79 8.24 2.04
N ALA A 158 6.49 8.09 1.83
CA ALA A 158 5.81 8.56 0.62
C ALA A 158 5.57 10.09 0.61
N LEU A 159 5.45 10.73 1.78
CA LEU A 159 5.13 12.15 1.90
C LEU A 159 6.07 13.08 1.11
N PRO A 160 7.42 12.95 1.15
CA PRO A 160 8.29 13.80 0.35
C PRO A 160 8.07 13.68 -1.16
N ARG A 161 7.68 12.48 -1.65
CA ARG A 161 7.35 12.28 -3.07
C ARG A 161 6.05 12.99 -3.44
N MET A 162 5.02 12.87 -2.60
CA MET A 162 3.74 13.56 -2.78
C MET A 162 3.92 15.08 -2.74
N MET A 163 4.74 15.59 -1.80
CA MET A 163 5.05 17.03 -1.73
C MET A 163 5.72 17.54 -3.02
N ARG A 164 6.69 16.78 -3.58
CA ARG A 164 7.34 17.18 -4.84
C ARG A 164 6.40 17.17 -6.05
N ALA A 165 5.40 16.30 -6.04
CA ALA A 165 4.41 16.20 -7.11
C ALA A 165 3.26 17.21 -6.96
N SER A 166 3.11 17.82 -5.79
CA SER A 166 2.01 18.76 -5.51
C SER A 166 2.32 20.18 -5.96
N ARG A 167 1.27 20.89 -6.40
CA ARG A 167 1.31 22.34 -6.61
C ARG A 167 1.34 23.13 -5.31
N ASN A 168 0.92 22.52 -4.18
CA ASN A 168 0.94 23.13 -2.85
C ASN A 168 1.53 22.16 -1.81
N PRO A 169 2.87 21.95 -1.82
CA PRO A 169 3.53 20.98 -0.95
C PRO A 169 3.34 21.29 0.55
N LYS A 170 3.28 22.56 0.94
CA LYS A 170 3.05 22.96 2.35
C LYS A 170 1.66 22.54 2.83
N ALA A 171 0.64 22.68 1.99
CA ALA A 171 -0.71 22.25 2.31
C ALA A 171 -0.79 20.72 2.47
N VAL A 172 -0.19 19.97 1.53
CA VAL A 172 -0.12 18.50 1.59
C VAL A 172 0.56 18.05 2.87
N GLN A 173 1.71 18.64 3.21
CA GLN A 173 2.45 18.33 4.44
C GLN A 173 1.62 18.59 5.70
N ALA A 174 0.99 19.78 5.79
CA ALA A 174 0.20 20.17 6.96
C ALA A 174 -1.01 19.23 7.17
N ARG A 175 -1.74 18.89 6.09
CA ARG A 175 -2.89 17.99 6.13
C ARG A 175 -2.47 16.55 6.48
N TYR A 176 -1.38 16.07 5.89
CA TYR A 176 -0.81 14.76 6.22
C TYR A 176 -0.43 14.70 7.71
N ASN A 177 0.28 15.71 8.22
CA ASN A 177 0.73 15.75 9.63
C ASN A 177 -0.47 15.82 10.60
N ALA A 178 -1.50 16.58 10.28
CA ALA A 178 -2.73 16.65 11.08
C ALA A 178 -3.41 15.27 11.21
N LEU A 179 -3.48 14.51 10.13
CA LEU A 179 -3.99 13.14 10.13
C LEU A 179 -3.03 12.20 10.87
N ALA A 180 -1.73 12.27 10.60
CA ALA A 180 -0.73 11.38 11.20
C ALA A 180 -0.57 11.56 12.73
N ALA A 181 -1.17 12.60 13.31
CA ALA A 181 -1.14 12.86 14.74
C ALA A 181 -2.10 11.96 15.57
N THR A 182 -3.01 11.23 14.92
CA THR A 182 -4.00 10.38 15.61
C THR A 182 -4.07 8.98 15.00
N THR A 183 -4.50 8.00 15.79
CA THR A 183 -4.71 6.62 15.31
C THR A 183 -5.71 6.57 14.16
N GLN A 184 -6.85 7.26 14.27
CA GLN A 184 -7.86 7.31 13.21
C GLN A 184 -7.35 8.01 11.95
N GLY A 185 -6.56 9.07 12.09
CA GLY A 185 -5.98 9.75 10.94
C GLY A 185 -4.89 8.91 10.24
N LEU A 186 -4.08 8.14 10.98
CA LEU A 186 -3.17 7.16 10.40
C LEU A 186 -3.92 6.06 9.65
N TYR A 187 -5.06 5.61 10.19
CA TYR A 187 -5.93 4.69 9.47
C TYR A 187 -6.37 5.28 8.12
N CYS A 188 -6.81 6.54 8.09
CA CYS A 188 -7.18 7.22 6.85
C CYS A 188 -6.05 7.19 5.81
N LEU A 189 -4.84 7.57 6.22
CA LEU A 189 -3.67 7.65 5.34
C LEU A 189 -3.27 6.28 4.78
N VAL A 190 -3.17 5.28 5.66
CA VAL A 190 -2.71 3.94 5.30
C VAL A 190 -3.76 3.19 4.48
N ASP A 191 -5.01 3.18 4.95
CA ASP A 191 -6.09 2.48 4.27
C ASP A 191 -6.35 3.05 2.87
N TYR A 192 -6.26 4.38 2.72
CA TYR A 192 -6.49 5.00 1.42
C TYR A 192 -5.38 4.67 0.42
N VAL A 193 -4.11 4.59 0.85
CA VAL A 193 -3.00 4.14 -0.02
C VAL A 193 -3.22 2.69 -0.47
N ASN A 194 -3.60 1.80 0.43
CA ASN A 194 -3.94 0.42 0.07
C ASN A 194 -5.14 0.36 -0.89
N PHE A 195 -6.10 1.26 -0.71
CA PHE A 195 -7.32 1.32 -1.51
C PHE A 195 -7.11 1.89 -2.92
N LYS A 196 -6.33 2.98 -3.06
CA LYS A 196 -6.24 3.78 -4.30
C LYS A 196 -4.83 4.25 -4.65
N GLY A 197 -3.83 3.85 -3.89
CA GLY A 197 -2.44 4.23 -4.13
C GLY A 197 -2.08 5.62 -3.64
N GLU A 198 -0.82 5.99 -3.86
CA GLU A 198 -0.27 7.31 -3.47
C GLU A 198 -0.73 8.45 -4.39
N GLY A 199 -1.15 8.14 -5.61
CA GLY A 199 -1.56 9.15 -6.62
C GLY A 199 -0.40 9.80 -7.37
N LEU A 200 0.72 9.08 -7.51
CA LEU A 200 1.95 9.58 -8.15
C LEU A 200 2.13 9.06 -9.58
N LYS A 201 1.41 8.01 -9.99
CA LYS A 201 1.55 7.40 -11.30
C LYS A 201 0.71 8.16 -12.33
N ALA A 202 1.35 8.62 -13.41
CA ALA A 202 0.69 9.32 -14.51
C ALA A 202 -0.40 8.48 -15.19
N THR A 203 -0.25 7.15 -15.17
CA THR A 203 -1.22 6.19 -15.72
C THR A 203 -2.47 6.01 -14.85
N GLU A 204 -2.44 6.45 -13.58
CA GLU A 204 -3.57 6.38 -12.66
C GLU A 204 -4.36 7.69 -12.67
N THR A 205 -4.80 8.10 -13.88
CA THR A 205 -5.56 9.34 -14.09
C THR A 205 -6.66 9.13 -15.15
N TYR A 206 -7.75 9.90 -15.02
CA TYR A 206 -8.74 10.11 -16.07
C TYR A 206 -8.85 11.61 -16.33
N ASN A 207 -8.80 12.02 -17.59
CA ASN A 207 -8.80 13.44 -17.98
C ASN A 207 -7.75 14.26 -17.20
N GLY A 208 -6.54 13.69 -16.98
CA GLY A 208 -5.46 14.34 -16.24
C GLY A 208 -5.68 14.46 -14.74
N GLN A 209 -6.75 13.85 -14.18
CA GLN A 209 -7.06 13.90 -12.76
C GLN A 209 -6.87 12.52 -12.10
N GLY A 210 -5.94 12.45 -11.16
CA GLY A 210 -5.67 11.26 -10.37
C GLY A 210 -6.67 11.07 -9.22
N TRP A 211 -6.53 9.94 -8.53
CA TRP A 211 -7.45 9.54 -7.45
C TRP A 211 -6.78 8.94 -6.21
N GLY A 212 -5.45 9.04 -6.10
CA GLY A 212 -4.70 8.53 -4.96
C GLY A 212 -4.70 9.47 -3.76
N LEU A 213 -3.88 9.13 -2.75
CA LEU A 213 -3.80 9.87 -1.50
C LEU A 213 -3.43 11.35 -1.72
N LEU A 214 -2.48 11.63 -2.63
CA LEU A 214 -2.10 13.01 -2.96
C LEU A 214 -3.31 13.85 -3.33
N GLN A 215 -4.17 13.34 -4.23
CA GLN A 215 -5.36 14.06 -4.69
C GLN A 215 -6.39 14.27 -3.59
N VAL A 216 -6.48 13.34 -2.64
CA VAL A 216 -7.35 13.54 -1.46
C VAL A 216 -6.80 14.62 -0.55
N LEU A 217 -5.50 14.61 -0.28
CA LEU A 217 -4.87 15.67 0.52
C LEU A 217 -4.99 17.03 -0.15
N GLU A 218 -4.91 17.13 -1.47
CA GLU A 218 -5.13 18.37 -2.21
C GLU A 218 -6.59 18.82 -2.22
N GLU A 219 -7.56 17.89 -2.23
CA GLU A 219 -9.00 18.14 -2.19
C GLU A 219 -9.51 18.64 -0.84
N MET A 220 -8.77 18.41 0.26
CA MET A 220 -9.12 18.93 1.58
C MET A 220 -9.11 20.47 1.57
N ARG A 221 -10.18 21.09 2.08
CA ARG A 221 -10.41 22.56 1.99
C ARG A 221 -9.74 23.35 3.10
N SER A 222 -9.42 22.68 4.23
CA SER A 222 -8.90 23.31 5.44
C SER A 222 -7.78 22.46 6.07
N TYR A 223 -7.28 22.93 7.20
CA TYR A 223 -6.23 22.29 8.01
C TYR A 223 -6.76 21.90 9.40
N PRO A 224 -7.87 21.15 9.50
CA PRO A 224 -8.46 20.79 10.77
C PRO A 224 -7.58 19.78 11.50
N GLN A 225 -7.81 19.64 12.81
CA GLN A 225 -7.10 18.71 13.68
C GLN A 225 -8.06 17.64 14.25
N GLY A 226 -7.50 16.52 14.72
CA GLY A 226 -8.28 15.48 15.38
C GLY A 226 -9.42 14.93 14.50
N ARG A 227 -10.61 14.78 15.10
CA ARG A 227 -11.81 14.28 14.39
C ARG A 227 -12.25 15.13 13.22
N ALA A 228 -12.05 16.45 13.29
CA ALA A 228 -12.39 17.33 12.16
C ALA A 228 -11.48 17.05 10.95
N ALA A 229 -10.21 16.67 11.17
CA ALA A 229 -9.29 16.28 10.09
C ALA A 229 -9.76 15.00 9.40
N THR A 230 -10.17 13.99 10.14
CA THR A 230 -10.65 12.71 9.58
C THR A 230 -12.01 12.89 8.87
N ALA A 231 -12.90 13.72 9.40
CA ALA A 231 -14.18 14.05 8.74
C ALA A 231 -13.94 14.78 7.40
N GLU A 232 -13.03 15.75 7.36
CA GLU A 232 -12.66 16.45 6.12
C GLU A 232 -11.95 15.53 5.13
N PHE A 233 -11.08 14.64 5.60
CA PHE A 233 -10.47 13.61 4.77
C PHE A 233 -11.54 12.69 4.14
N SER A 234 -12.50 12.22 4.92
CA SER A 234 -13.63 11.41 4.44
C SER A 234 -14.41 12.13 3.33
N ARG A 235 -14.73 13.42 3.54
CA ARG A 235 -15.39 14.26 2.52
C ARG A 235 -14.57 14.35 1.24
N ALA A 236 -13.28 14.67 1.38
CA ALA A 236 -12.35 14.81 0.27
C ALA A 236 -12.18 13.50 -0.51
N ALA A 237 -12.00 12.38 0.20
CA ALA A 237 -11.92 11.05 -0.40
C ALA A 237 -13.16 10.71 -1.22
N ALA A 238 -14.35 10.97 -0.67
CA ALA A 238 -15.61 10.77 -1.38
C ALA A 238 -15.73 11.67 -2.63
N ALA A 239 -15.28 12.92 -2.56
CA ALA A 239 -15.27 13.83 -3.71
C ALA A 239 -14.34 13.33 -4.83
N VAL A 240 -13.14 12.86 -4.46
CA VAL A 240 -12.16 12.26 -5.40
C VAL A 240 -12.75 11.01 -6.07
N MET A 241 -13.44 10.14 -5.33
CA MET A 241 -14.08 8.94 -5.91
C MET A 241 -15.21 9.28 -6.89
N ARG A 242 -16.05 10.26 -6.56
CA ARG A 242 -17.09 10.74 -7.49
C ARG A 242 -16.48 11.33 -8.77
N ARG A 243 -15.43 12.15 -8.64
CA ARG A 243 -14.72 12.73 -9.78
C ARG A 243 -14.08 11.65 -10.66
N ARG A 244 -13.47 10.62 -10.04
CA ARG A 244 -12.94 9.46 -10.77
C ARG A 244 -14.00 8.80 -11.63
N VAL A 245 -15.18 8.49 -11.05
CA VAL A 245 -16.28 7.85 -11.79
C VAL A 245 -16.82 8.75 -12.90
N ALA A 246 -16.99 10.05 -12.62
CA ALA A 246 -17.45 11.01 -13.63
C ALA A 246 -16.50 11.12 -14.84
N ASN A 247 -15.18 10.95 -14.61
CA ASN A 247 -14.15 11.01 -15.66
C ASN A 247 -13.83 9.64 -16.26
N SER A 248 -14.37 8.56 -15.70
CA SER A 248 -14.08 7.19 -16.15
C SER A 248 -14.64 6.94 -17.55
N PRO A 249 -13.89 6.29 -18.46
CA PRO A 249 -14.45 5.83 -19.72
C PRO A 249 -15.67 4.92 -19.49
N ALA A 250 -16.74 5.13 -20.24
CA ALA A 250 -18.02 4.41 -20.08
C ALA A 250 -17.85 2.87 -20.10
N ALA A 251 -16.94 2.37 -20.96
CA ALA A 251 -16.65 0.94 -21.10
C ALA A 251 -16.13 0.29 -19.80
N ARG A 252 -15.61 1.09 -18.85
CA ARG A 252 -15.14 0.56 -17.56
C ARG A 252 -16.27 0.29 -16.57
N GLY A 253 -17.41 0.93 -16.71
CA GLY A 253 -18.58 0.76 -15.87
C GLY A 253 -18.30 1.01 -14.38
N GLU A 254 -17.42 1.96 -14.03
CA GLU A 254 -16.99 2.20 -12.64
C GLU A 254 -18.12 2.67 -11.73
N GLN A 255 -19.22 3.16 -12.29
CA GLN A 255 -20.42 3.55 -11.53
C GLN A 255 -20.92 2.45 -10.59
N ARG A 256 -20.82 1.18 -11.00
CA ARG A 256 -21.24 0.02 -10.19
C ARG A 256 -20.47 -0.13 -8.87
N TRP A 257 -19.27 0.43 -8.77
CA TRP A 257 -18.42 0.34 -7.58
C TRP A 257 -18.53 1.56 -6.66
N LEU A 258 -19.12 2.66 -7.15
CA LEU A 258 -19.12 3.94 -6.44
C LEU A 258 -19.73 3.82 -5.04
N ALA A 259 -20.86 3.14 -4.88
CA ALA A 259 -21.50 2.97 -3.58
C ALA A 259 -20.57 2.30 -2.56
N GLY A 260 -19.89 1.21 -2.96
CA GLY A 260 -18.90 0.53 -2.11
C GLY A 260 -17.71 1.42 -1.76
N TRP A 261 -17.22 2.20 -2.71
CA TRP A 261 -16.11 3.14 -2.47
C TRP A 261 -16.50 4.26 -1.51
N LEU A 262 -17.71 4.81 -1.64
CA LEU A 262 -18.21 5.81 -0.71
C LEU A 262 -18.43 5.26 0.69
N ASN A 263 -18.91 4.01 0.81
CA ASN A 263 -19.03 3.32 2.10
C ASN A 263 -17.66 3.18 2.77
N ARG A 264 -16.59 2.80 2.02
CA ARG A 264 -15.22 2.78 2.57
C ARG A 264 -14.78 4.18 3.00
N CYS A 265 -14.99 5.22 2.20
CA CYS A 265 -14.67 6.59 2.59
C CYS A 265 -15.38 7.02 3.88
N ASN A 266 -16.62 6.57 4.13
CA ASN A 266 -17.35 6.87 5.37
C ASN A 266 -16.72 6.25 6.63
N THR A 267 -15.88 5.22 6.51
CA THR A 267 -15.18 4.62 7.65
C THR A 267 -14.05 5.49 8.19
N TYR A 268 -13.70 6.57 7.50
CA TYR A 268 -12.62 7.49 7.88
C TYR A 268 -13.05 8.55 8.92
N LYS A 269 -14.33 8.73 9.15
CA LYS A 269 -14.86 9.72 10.12
C LYS A 269 -14.53 9.39 11.56
#